data_e0778d5b8bd241d0952829a361dbd086
#
_entry.id   e0778d5b8bd241d0952829a361dbd086
#
_cell.length_a   1.000
_cell.length_b   1.000
_cell.length_c   1.000
_cell.angle_alpha   90.00
_cell.angle_beta   90.00
_cell.angle_gamma   90.00
#
_symmetry.space_group_name_H-M   'P 1'
#
loop_
_entity.id
_entity.type
_entity.pdbx_description
1 polymer ?
#
loop_
_entity_poly.entity_id
_entity_poly.type
_entity_poly.pdbx_seq_one_letter_code
_entity_poly.pdbx_strand_id
1 'polypeptide(L)'
;MKALPFPCIRPAQDRVLEALPQMDGILGGNDALHGSIADGLMLKDPGAAYYVYECSGEPGRVTSVVAICPISVLAGGEGEASYDAARAIAELKVQPRPVSLAYEASPVMDIILGAAKEGASLYAVTDPAGITHRVWEVK
;
A
#
# COMPACT_ATOMS: atom_id res chain seq x y z
N MET A 1 -16.64 5.07 9.71
CA MET A 1 -15.79 5.36 8.53
C MET A 1 -15.96 4.24 7.53
N LYS A 2 -16.19 4.58 6.28
CA LYS A 2 -16.38 3.59 5.23
C LYS A 2 -15.07 3.41 4.45
N ALA A 3 -14.45 2.24 4.59
CA ALA A 3 -13.28 1.86 3.81
C ALA A 3 -13.71 0.92 2.68
N LEU A 4 -13.14 1.09 1.50
CA LEU A 4 -13.47 0.31 0.31
C LEU A 4 -12.24 -0.44 -0.20
N PRO A 5 -12.42 -1.65 -0.75
CA PRO A 5 -11.36 -2.36 -1.42
C PRO A 5 -10.99 -1.68 -2.73
N PHE A 6 -9.80 -1.95 -3.25
CA PHE A 6 -9.32 -1.34 -4.48
C PHE A 6 -8.45 -2.31 -5.29
N PRO A 7 -8.38 -2.14 -6.62
CA PRO A 7 -7.42 -2.87 -7.45
C PRO A 7 -6.03 -2.24 -7.29
N CYS A 8 -5.09 -3.01 -6.78
CA CYS A 8 -3.74 -2.54 -6.51
C CYS A 8 -2.81 -2.74 -7.70
N ILE A 9 -1.92 -1.78 -7.94
CA ILE A 9 -0.74 -1.97 -8.78
C ILE A 9 0.42 -2.19 -7.82
N ARG A 10 1.08 -3.33 -7.93
CA ARG A 10 2.09 -3.77 -6.99
C ARG A 10 3.21 -4.56 -7.67
N PRO A 11 4.38 -4.67 -7.05
CA PRO A 11 5.43 -5.54 -7.58
C PRO A 11 4.97 -6.98 -7.70
N ALA A 12 5.45 -7.68 -8.73
CA ALA A 12 5.29 -9.13 -8.80
C ALA A 12 5.92 -9.78 -7.57
N GLN A 13 5.25 -10.74 -6.97
CA GLN A 13 5.65 -11.33 -5.70
C GLN A 13 7.08 -11.91 -5.72
N ASP A 14 7.45 -12.54 -6.82
CA ASP A 14 8.77 -13.12 -7.03
C ASP A 14 9.84 -12.10 -7.49
N ARG A 15 9.44 -10.87 -7.82
CA ARG A 15 10.33 -9.80 -8.29
C ARG A 15 10.34 -8.57 -7.38
N VAL A 16 9.81 -8.68 -6.18
CA VAL A 16 9.68 -7.54 -5.27
C VAL A 16 11.04 -6.90 -4.94
N LEU A 17 12.07 -7.69 -4.72
CA LEU A 17 13.41 -7.18 -4.41
C LEU A 17 14.08 -6.48 -5.61
N GLU A 18 13.69 -6.87 -6.83
CA GLU A 18 14.11 -6.19 -8.05
C GLU A 18 13.38 -4.86 -8.25
N ALA A 19 12.09 -4.82 -7.92
CA ALA A 19 11.24 -3.65 -8.11
C ALA A 19 11.52 -2.53 -7.11
N LEU A 20 11.74 -2.86 -5.84
CA LEU A 20 11.85 -1.86 -4.77
C LEU A 20 12.89 -0.77 -5.04
N PRO A 21 14.13 -1.07 -5.45
CA PRO A 21 15.11 -0.02 -5.74
C PRO A 21 14.77 0.82 -6.97
N GLN A 22 13.85 0.35 -7.82
CA GLN A 22 13.44 1.04 -9.05
C GLN A 22 12.13 1.84 -8.89
N MET A 23 11.51 1.85 -7.71
CA MET A 23 10.17 2.42 -7.52
C MET A 23 10.10 3.90 -7.88
N ASP A 24 11.10 4.70 -7.55
CA ASP A 24 11.11 6.13 -7.91
C ASP A 24 11.12 6.32 -9.43
N GLY A 25 11.87 5.50 -10.16
CA GLY A 25 11.89 5.52 -11.61
C GLY A 25 10.57 5.04 -12.21
N ILE A 26 10.00 3.95 -11.68
CA ILE A 26 8.73 3.39 -12.14
C ILE A 26 7.59 4.39 -11.95
N LEU A 27 7.57 5.11 -10.84
CA LEU A 27 6.55 6.11 -10.52
C LEU A 27 6.88 7.50 -11.08
N GLY A 28 7.96 7.64 -11.82
CA GLY A 28 8.40 8.90 -12.41
C GLY A 28 7.60 9.36 -13.63
N GLY A 29 6.79 8.49 -14.23
CA GLY A 29 5.94 8.85 -15.37
C GLY A 29 5.11 7.66 -15.87
N ASN A 30 4.13 7.96 -16.71
CA ASN A 30 3.21 6.96 -17.28
C ASN A 30 3.95 5.87 -18.08
N ASP A 31 4.90 6.26 -18.91
CA ASP A 31 5.61 5.30 -19.77
C ASP A 31 6.43 4.30 -18.95
N ALA A 32 7.09 4.79 -17.88
CA ALA A 32 7.85 3.93 -16.98
C ALA A 32 6.93 2.95 -16.22
N LEU A 33 5.80 3.43 -15.72
CA LEU A 33 4.83 2.60 -15.01
C LEU A 33 4.22 1.55 -15.95
N HIS A 34 3.73 1.96 -17.11
CA HIS A 34 3.14 1.05 -18.09
C HIS A 34 4.16 0.05 -18.63
N GLY A 35 5.39 0.47 -18.86
CA GLY A 35 6.49 -0.40 -19.28
C GLY A 35 6.81 -1.46 -18.22
N SER A 36 6.82 -1.11 -16.95
CA SER A 36 7.05 -2.06 -15.86
C SER A 36 5.91 -3.08 -15.71
N ILE A 37 4.66 -2.66 -15.97
CA ILE A 37 3.52 -3.57 -15.99
C ILE A 37 3.61 -4.52 -17.20
N ALA A 38 3.94 -4.02 -18.36
CA ALA A 38 4.10 -4.83 -19.57
C ALA A 38 5.24 -5.85 -19.45
N ASP A 39 6.32 -5.48 -18.76
CA ASP A 39 7.46 -6.36 -18.46
C ASP A 39 7.17 -7.41 -17.37
N GLY A 40 6.09 -7.26 -16.62
CA GLY A 40 5.74 -8.15 -15.52
C GLY A 40 6.47 -7.87 -14.20
N LEU A 41 7.23 -6.78 -14.10
CA LEU A 41 7.84 -6.34 -12.86
C LEU A 41 6.79 -5.81 -11.88
N MET A 42 5.82 -5.06 -12.39
CA MET A 42 4.64 -4.61 -11.66
C MET A 42 3.41 -5.34 -12.19
N LEU A 43 2.48 -5.63 -11.30
CA LEU A 43 1.21 -6.27 -11.63
C LEU A 43 0.07 -5.35 -11.26
N LYS A 44 -0.98 -5.35 -12.08
CA LYS A 44 -2.26 -4.77 -11.73
C LYS A 44 -3.20 -5.88 -11.32
N ASP A 45 -3.66 -5.86 -10.08
CA ASP A 45 -4.60 -6.87 -9.58
C ASP A 45 -5.92 -6.82 -10.37
N PRO A 46 -6.48 -7.97 -10.77
CA PRO A 46 -7.69 -7.99 -11.60
C PRO A 46 -8.96 -7.62 -10.83
N GLY A 47 -8.93 -7.70 -9.51
CA GLY A 47 -10.07 -7.41 -8.66
C GLY A 47 -9.70 -6.50 -7.50
N ALA A 48 -10.73 -5.97 -6.85
CA ALA A 48 -10.57 -5.14 -5.67
C ALA A 48 -10.34 -5.99 -4.42
N ALA A 49 -9.41 -5.57 -3.57
CA ALA A 49 -9.12 -6.21 -2.29
C ALA A 49 -8.73 -5.16 -1.24
N TYR A 50 -8.74 -5.56 0.02
CA TYR A 50 -8.06 -4.86 1.10
C TYR A 50 -6.67 -5.44 1.27
N TYR A 51 -5.76 -4.66 1.82
CA TYR A 51 -4.43 -5.16 2.15
C TYR A 51 -4.14 -4.89 3.63
N VAL A 52 -3.52 -5.86 4.28
CA VAL A 52 -3.01 -5.70 5.65
C VAL A 52 -1.50 -5.54 5.55
N TYR A 53 -0.99 -4.47 6.11
CA TYR A 53 0.44 -4.17 6.15
C TYR A 53 0.94 -4.21 7.58
N GLU A 54 2.01 -4.95 7.81
CA GLU A 54 2.68 -5.04 9.11
C GLU A 54 4.13 -4.59 8.97
N CYS A 55 4.51 -3.71 9.87
CA CYS A 55 5.89 -3.26 10.01
C CYS A 55 6.35 -3.67 11.41
N SER A 56 7.40 -4.48 11.51
CA SER A 56 7.90 -4.99 12.79
C SER A 56 9.42 -4.88 12.90
N GLY A 57 9.89 -4.46 14.08
CA GLY A 57 11.30 -4.30 14.41
C GLY A 57 11.49 -4.09 15.90
N GLU A 58 12.70 -3.70 16.33
CA GLU A 58 13.00 -3.46 17.75
C GLU A 58 12.04 -2.47 18.43
N PRO A 59 11.62 -1.34 17.78
CA PRO A 59 10.69 -0.42 18.42
C PRO A 59 9.29 -1.00 18.65
N GLY A 60 8.93 -2.09 17.96
CA GLY A 60 7.63 -2.72 18.09
C GLY A 60 7.04 -3.14 16.74
N ARG A 61 5.74 -3.39 16.77
CA ARG A 61 4.96 -3.86 15.62
C ARG A 61 3.77 -2.95 15.39
N VAL A 62 3.60 -2.52 14.15
CA VAL A 62 2.44 -1.74 13.72
C VAL A 62 1.74 -2.48 12.60
N THR A 63 0.43 -2.68 12.75
CA THR A 63 -0.41 -3.31 11.74
C THR A 63 -1.42 -2.28 11.23
N SER A 64 -1.55 -2.18 9.91
CA SER A 64 -2.40 -1.22 9.23
C SER A 64 -3.27 -1.89 8.18
N VAL A 65 -4.43 -1.30 7.92
CA VAL A 65 -5.27 -1.67 6.77
C VAL A 65 -5.05 -0.65 5.67
N VAL A 66 -4.80 -1.14 4.46
CA VAL A 66 -4.70 -0.30 3.26
C VAL A 66 -6.01 -0.43 2.48
N ALA A 67 -6.69 0.68 2.29
CA ALA A 67 -8.01 0.75 1.67
C ALA A 67 -8.23 2.14 1.05
N ILE A 68 -9.28 2.26 0.25
CA ILE A 68 -9.74 3.57 -0.22
C ILE A 68 -10.73 4.14 0.79
N CYS A 69 -10.51 5.39 1.18
CA CYS A 69 -11.44 6.13 2.03
C CYS A 69 -12.01 7.32 1.27
N PRO A 70 -13.31 7.65 1.44
CA PRO A 70 -13.87 8.86 0.88
C PRO A 70 -13.17 10.11 1.41
N ILE A 71 -12.97 11.11 0.55
CA ILE A 71 -12.31 12.38 0.92
C ILE A 71 -13.04 13.06 2.09
N SER A 72 -14.35 12.91 2.19
CA SER A 72 -15.15 13.47 3.28
C SER A 72 -14.69 12.99 4.68
N VAL A 73 -14.06 11.83 4.77
CA VAL A 73 -13.47 11.31 6.02
C VAL A 73 -12.25 12.12 6.44
N LEU A 74 -11.59 12.77 5.49
CA LEU A 74 -10.41 13.60 5.69
C LEU A 74 -10.76 15.05 5.97
N ALA A 75 -12.04 15.41 6.00
CA ALA A 75 -12.50 16.76 6.27
C ALA A 75 -12.07 17.20 7.67
N GLY A 76 -11.35 18.32 7.77
CA GLY A 76 -10.79 18.83 9.01
C GLY A 76 -9.31 18.54 9.24
N GLY A 77 -8.67 17.77 8.34
CA GLY A 77 -7.22 17.65 8.33
C GLY A 77 -6.58 18.94 7.84
N GLU A 78 -5.78 19.57 8.71
CA GLU A 78 -4.91 20.67 8.29
C GLU A 78 -3.65 20.06 7.69
N GLY A 79 -3.55 20.08 6.37
CA GLY A 79 -2.36 19.66 5.65
C GLY A 79 -2.03 20.66 4.57
N GLU A 80 -0.76 20.96 4.38
CA GLU A 80 -0.33 21.66 3.19
C GLU A 80 -0.64 20.79 1.96
N ALA A 81 -1.31 21.37 0.98
CA ALA A 81 -1.55 20.70 -0.28
C ALA A 81 -0.19 20.45 -0.97
N SER A 82 0.15 19.20 -1.19
CA SER A 82 1.32 18.85 -1.98
C SER A 82 0.96 18.87 -3.46
N TYR A 83 1.38 19.92 -4.17
CA TYR A 83 1.18 20.04 -5.60
C TYR A 83 1.86 18.91 -6.38
N ASP A 84 3.02 18.44 -5.90
CA ASP A 84 3.75 17.34 -6.54
C ASP A 84 3.00 16.02 -6.44
N ALA A 85 2.41 15.73 -5.27
CA ALA A 85 1.58 14.55 -5.09
C ALA A 85 0.31 14.60 -5.96
N ALA A 86 -0.36 15.75 -6.01
CA ALA A 86 -1.55 15.96 -6.85
C ALA A 86 -1.21 15.81 -8.34
N ARG A 87 -0.09 16.36 -8.78
CA ARG A 87 0.39 16.22 -10.16
C ARG A 87 0.68 14.76 -10.50
N ALA A 88 1.37 14.03 -9.62
CA ALA A 88 1.66 12.61 -9.82
C ALA A 88 0.38 11.79 -9.98
N ILE A 89 -0.63 12.03 -9.14
CA ILE A 89 -1.94 11.35 -9.26
C ILE A 89 -2.61 11.69 -10.59
N ALA A 90 -2.58 12.97 -11.01
CA ALA A 90 -3.19 13.41 -12.25
C ALA A 90 -2.51 12.81 -13.49
N GLU A 91 -1.20 12.70 -13.49
CA GLU A 91 -0.42 12.15 -14.59
C GLU A 91 -0.48 10.63 -14.67
N LEU A 92 -0.29 9.95 -13.54
CA LEU A 92 -0.23 8.49 -13.46
C LEU A 92 -1.60 7.83 -13.43
N LYS A 93 -2.66 8.58 -13.05
CA LYS A 93 -3.99 8.04 -12.78
C LYS A 93 -4.01 6.97 -11.67
N VAL A 94 -3.01 6.99 -10.81
CA VAL A 94 -2.89 6.14 -9.63
C VAL A 94 -2.40 6.97 -8.45
N GLN A 95 -2.66 6.51 -7.23
CA GLN A 95 -2.13 7.13 -6.02
C GLN A 95 -0.87 6.39 -5.58
N PRO A 96 0.32 6.94 -5.83
CA PRO A 96 1.57 6.24 -5.56
C PRO A 96 1.95 6.18 -4.09
N ARG A 97 1.42 7.09 -3.27
CA ARG A 97 1.74 7.17 -1.84
C ARG A 97 0.46 7.22 -1.02
N PRO A 98 0.25 6.25 -0.12
CA PRO A 98 -0.90 6.28 0.78
C PRO A 98 -0.77 7.37 1.84
N VAL A 99 -1.91 7.78 2.38
CA VAL A 99 -1.99 8.67 3.54
C VAL A 99 -2.21 7.82 4.78
N SER A 100 -1.44 8.06 5.83
CA SER A 100 -1.64 7.40 7.12
C SER A 100 -2.74 8.08 7.90
N LEU A 101 -3.71 7.28 8.35
CA LEU A 101 -4.80 7.70 9.22
C LEU A 101 -4.81 6.85 10.48
N ALA A 102 -5.08 7.47 11.62
CA ALA A 102 -5.31 6.75 12.86
C ALA A 102 -6.81 6.49 13.04
N TYR A 103 -7.15 5.37 13.66
CA TYR A 103 -8.53 5.04 14.04
C TYR A 103 -8.56 4.61 15.51
N GLU A 104 -9.74 4.70 16.12
CA GLU A 104 -9.91 4.26 17.49
C GLU A 104 -9.72 2.76 17.61
N ALA A 105 -9.10 2.34 18.73
CA ALA A 105 -8.91 0.91 19.01
C ALA A 105 -10.24 0.16 18.97
N SER A 106 -10.26 -0.96 18.26
CA SER A 106 -11.46 -1.77 18.05
C SER A 106 -11.12 -3.25 18.22
N PRO A 107 -11.71 -3.95 19.22
CA PRO A 107 -11.49 -5.38 19.36
C PRO A 107 -11.92 -6.18 18.13
N VAL A 108 -12.95 -5.72 17.41
CA VAL A 108 -13.41 -6.35 16.17
C VAL A 108 -12.33 -6.23 15.08
N MET A 109 -11.73 -5.07 14.95
CA MET A 109 -10.63 -4.87 13.98
C MET A 109 -9.41 -5.72 14.33
N ASP A 110 -9.08 -5.85 15.61
CA ASP A 110 -7.97 -6.70 16.04
C ASP A 110 -8.18 -8.16 15.67
N ILE A 111 -9.41 -8.66 15.78
CA ILE A 111 -9.79 -10.02 15.37
C ILE A 111 -9.66 -10.17 13.86
N ILE A 112 -10.18 -9.23 13.09
CA ILE A 112 -10.12 -9.25 11.62
C ILE A 112 -8.66 -9.22 11.13
N LEU A 113 -7.85 -8.34 11.70
CA LEU A 113 -6.43 -8.23 11.34
C LEU A 113 -5.65 -9.48 11.73
N GLY A 114 -5.93 -10.07 12.89
CA GLY A 114 -5.35 -11.33 13.32
C GLY A 114 -5.66 -12.46 12.36
N ALA A 115 -6.93 -12.60 11.97
CA ALA A 115 -7.36 -13.61 11.01
C ALA A 115 -6.72 -13.41 9.62
N ALA A 116 -6.61 -12.18 9.17
CA ALA A 116 -5.98 -11.86 7.88
C ALA A 116 -4.51 -12.28 7.83
N LYS A 117 -3.80 -12.21 8.96
CA LYS A 117 -2.38 -12.55 9.07
C LYS A 117 -2.11 -14.06 9.24
N GLU A 118 -3.14 -14.88 9.41
CA GLU A 118 -2.98 -16.34 9.50
C GLU A 118 -2.60 -16.98 8.16
N GLY A 119 -2.97 -16.34 7.06
CA GLY A 119 -2.64 -16.81 5.71
C GLY A 119 -1.21 -16.48 5.29
N ALA A 120 -0.81 -16.98 4.12
CA ALA A 120 0.48 -16.65 3.54
C ALA A 120 0.52 -15.16 3.12
N SER A 121 1.60 -14.47 3.48
CA SER A 121 1.81 -13.09 3.06
C SER A 121 2.17 -13.02 1.56
N LEU A 122 1.74 -11.94 0.90
CA LEU A 122 2.21 -11.63 -0.46
C LEU A 122 3.70 -11.28 -0.47
N TYR A 123 4.12 -10.51 0.52
CA TYR A 123 5.49 -10.04 0.68
C TYR A 123 5.94 -10.21 2.12
N ALA A 124 7.22 -10.53 2.28
CA ALA A 124 7.94 -10.47 3.55
C ALA A 124 9.36 -10.00 3.26
N VAL A 125 9.64 -8.73 3.50
CA VAL A 125 10.92 -8.10 3.17
C VAL A 125 11.48 -7.42 4.40
N THR A 126 12.74 -7.68 4.70
CA THR A 126 13.47 -7.00 5.77
C THR A 126 14.38 -5.95 5.15
N ASP A 127 14.24 -4.69 5.58
CA ASP A 127 15.05 -3.59 5.09
C ASP A 127 16.44 -3.55 5.77
N PRO A 128 17.37 -2.69 5.27
CA PRO A 128 18.69 -2.56 5.87
C PRO A 128 18.71 -2.11 7.33
N ALA A 129 17.64 -1.47 7.81
CA ALA A 129 17.49 -1.09 9.21
C ALA A 129 17.01 -2.23 10.12
N GLY A 130 16.76 -3.41 9.56
CA GLY A 130 16.28 -4.58 10.30
C GLY A 130 14.76 -4.62 10.51
N ILE A 131 14.03 -3.75 9.83
CA ILE A 131 12.57 -3.71 9.92
C ILE A 131 11.99 -4.66 8.88
N THR A 132 11.10 -5.56 9.33
CA THR A 132 10.41 -6.51 8.45
C THR A 132 9.05 -5.94 8.04
N HIS A 133 8.81 -5.92 6.74
CA HIS A 133 7.57 -5.47 6.12
C HIS A 133 6.84 -6.67 5.55
N ARG A 134 5.59 -6.86 5.95
CA ARG A 134 4.72 -7.93 5.43
C ARG A 134 3.42 -7.36 4.93
N VAL A 135 2.90 -7.96 3.87
CA VAL A 135 1.63 -7.57 3.27
C VAL A 135 0.78 -8.82 3.02
N TRP A 136 -0.47 -8.77 3.40
CA TRP A 136 -1.49 -9.79 3.11
C TRP A 136 -2.60 -9.18 2.27
N GLU A 137 -3.12 -9.95 1.33
CA GLU A 137 -4.30 -9.60 0.54
C GLU A 137 -5.54 -10.20 1.21
N VAL A 138 -6.60 -9.40 1.32
CA VAL A 138 -7.90 -9.81 1.86
C VAL A 138 -8.98 -9.48 0.85
N LYS A 139 -9.57 -10.50 0.27
CA LYS A 139 -10.65 -10.38 -0.73
C LYS A 139 -12.02 -10.33 -0.09
#